data_51eb81abce2bc7b9b8510729f15ec813
#
_entry.id   51eb81abce2bc7b9b8510729f15ec813
#
_cell.length_a   1.000
_cell.length_b   1.000
_cell.length_c   1.000
_cell.angle_alpha   90.00
_cell.angle_beta   90.00
_cell.angle_gamma   90.00
#
_symmetry.space_group_name_H-M   'P 1'
#
loop_
_entity.id
_entity.type
_entity.pdbx_description
1 polymer ?
#
loop_
_entity_poly.entity_id
_entity_poly.type
_entity_poly.pdbx_seq_one_letter_code
_entity_poly.pdbx_strand_id
1 'polypeptide(L)'
;ASRAHLDQVVAACRSREIPVLLVGELTSAYTKRESSTSNRVFWTVNKEEYTDEKGKKRTREVEGRAYRAERVQASSEMACEPSYRLINVASGSVVGEGVVSADDRDEVDYITWNRRDGVEPQNLRVKDGKGFKRLSPSDRNVMDKRTVLRTDEDLFLEGAPALSRELVASVIGSLRYYTP
;
A
#
# COMPACT_ATOMS: atom_id res chain seq x y z
N ALA A 1 29.31 -0.24 -9.02
CA ALA A 1 30.51 0.53 -9.37
C ALA A 1 31.60 -0.43 -9.80
N SER A 2 32.40 -0.08 -10.85
CA SER A 2 33.54 -0.92 -11.24
C SER A 2 34.60 -0.88 -10.15
N ARG A 3 35.36 -1.97 -10.00
CA ARG A 3 36.46 -2.07 -9.02
C ARG A 3 37.48 -0.91 -9.16
N ALA A 4 37.77 -0.50 -10.40
CA ALA A 4 38.66 0.63 -10.70
C ALA A 4 38.11 1.98 -10.14
N HIS A 5 36.80 2.18 -10.15
CA HIS A 5 36.21 3.39 -9.58
C HIS A 5 36.32 3.38 -8.06
N LEU A 6 36.09 2.24 -7.42
CA LEU A 6 36.21 2.11 -5.96
C LEU A 6 37.65 2.42 -5.50
N ASP A 7 38.68 1.88 -6.24
CA ASP A 7 40.08 2.14 -5.92
C ASP A 7 40.45 3.62 -6.03
N GLN A 8 39.90 4.34 -7.01
CA GLN A 8 40.05 5.80 -7.13
C GLN A 8 39.43 6.56 -5.94
N VAL A 9 38.22 6.17 -5.50
CA VAL A 9 37.55 6.77 -4.37
C VAL A 9 38.34 6.52 -3.08
N VAL A 10 38.83 5.29 -2.87
CA VAL A 10 39.67 4.95 -1.70
C VAL A 10 40.95 5.78 -1.70
N ALA A 11 41.62 5.96 -2.83
CA ALA A 11 42.81 6.80 -2.96
C ALA A 11 42.52 8.26 -2.61
N ALA A 12 41.37 8.81 -3.08
CA ALA A 12 40.93 10.15 -2.77
C ALA A 12 40.56 10.33 -1.27
N CYS A 13 39.97 9.32 -0.66
CA CYS A 13 39.69 9.32 0.79
C CYS A 13 40.99 9.29 1.60
N ARG A 14 41.97 8.51 1.18
CA ARG A 14 43.31 8.41 1.81
C ARG A 14 44.04 9.74 1.78
N SER A 15 43.97 10.48 0.68
CA SER A 15 44.59 11.82 0.56
C SER A 15 43.93 12.89 1.42
N ARG A 16 42.71 12.62 1.92
CA ARG A 16 41.92 13.51 2.79
C ARG A 16 41.84 13.03 4.25
N GLU A 17 42.64 12.03 4.59
CA GLU A 17 42.69 11.44 5.95
C GLU A 17 41.31 10.92 6.44
N ILE A 18 40.48 10.46 5.52
CA ILE A 18 39.17 9.85 5.87
C ILE A 18 39.42 8.40 6.29
N PRO A 19 39.13 8.00 7.55
CA PRO A 19 39.54 6.68 8.05
C PRO A 19 38.65 5.53 7.51
N VAL A 20 37.37 5.80 7.26
CA VAL A 20 36.39 4.79 6.84
C VAL A 20 35.55 5.32 5.70
N LEU A 21 35.36 4.49 4.69
CA LEU A 21 34.49 4.73 3.54
C LEU A 21 33.25 3.84 3.63
N LEU A 22 32.07 4.44 3.56
CA LEU A 22 30.80 3.72 3.38
C LEU A 22 30.51 3.56 1.89
N VAL A 23 30.37 2.33 1.44
CA VAL A 23 29.94 1.99 0.08
C VAL A 23 28.60 1.29 0.16
N GLY A 24 27.61 1.84 -0.52
CA GLY A 24 26.27 1.25 -0.63
C GLY A 24 25.99 0.70 -2.02
N GLU A 25 25.20 -0.35 -2.09
CA GLU A 25 24.71 -0.94 -3.31
C GLU A 25 23.22 -1.29 -3.13
N LEU A 26 22.40 -0.90 -4.10
CA LEU A 26 21.00 -1.32 -4.13
C LEU A 26 20.93 -2.72 -4.73
N THR A 27 20.72 -3.72 -3.89
CA THR A 27 20.72 -5.14 -4.27
C THR A 27 19.42 -5.53 -4.95
N SER A 28 18.30 -5.06 -4.40
CA SER A 28 16.99 -5.25 -5.01
C SER A 28 16.09 -4.05 -4.73
N ALA A 29 15.26 -3.71 -5.70
CA ALA A 29 14.15 -2.79 -5.53
C ALA A 29 13.04 -3.21 -6.50
N TYR A 30 11.85 -3.40 -6.00
CA TYR A 30 10.71 -3.74 -6.83
C TYR A 30 9.43 -3.14 -6.27
N THR A 31 8.47 -2.97 -7.17
CA THR A 31 7.08 -2.72 -6.80
C THR A 31 6.21 -3.87 -7.30
N LYS A 32 5.27 -4.28 -6.48
CA LYS A 32 4.26 -5.29 -6.82
C LYS A 32 2.90 -4.66 -6.72
N ARG A 33 2.10 -4.80 -7.77
CA ARG A 33 0.72 -4.32 -7.79
C ARG A 33 -0.23 -5.48 -7.99
N GLU A 34 -1.26 -5.52 -7.18
CA GLU A 34 -2.34 -6.48 -7.30
C GLU A 34 -3.67 -5.72 -7.38
N SER A 35 -4.57 -6.20 -8.19
CA SER A 35 -5.92 -5.64 -8.25
C SER A 35 -6.95 -6.74 -8.49
N SER A 36 -8.09 -6.59 -7.86
CA SER A 36 -9.25 -7.43 -8.09
C SER A 36 -10.50 -6.58 -8.24
N THR A 37 -11.38 -7.02 -9.10
CA THR A 37 -12.64 -6.34 -9.37
C THR A 37 -13.79 -7.33 -9.23
N SER A 38 -14.83 -6.92 -8.52
CA SER A 38 -16.03 -7.73 -8.37
C SER A 38 -17.29 -6.94 -8.67
N ASN A 39 -18.16 -7.53 -9.48
CA ASN A 39 -19.45 -6.94 -9.79
C ASN A 39 -20.42 -7.06 -8.61
N ARG A 40 -21.16 -5.99 -8.35
CA ARG A 40 -22.21 -5.91 -7.33
C ARG A 40 -23.49 -5.37 -7.95
N VAL A 41 -24.60 -5.73 -7.37
CA VAL A 41 -25.89 -5.12 -7.72
C VAL A 41 -26.55 -4.64 -6.44
N PHE A 42 -26.91 -3.37 -6.43
CA PHE A 42 -27.67 -2.74 -5.36
C PHE A 42 -29.06 -2.39 -5.85
N TRP A 43 -29.99 -2.29 -4.94
CA TRP A 43 -31.40 -2.09 -5.23
C TRP A 43 -31.96 -0.95 -4.41
N THR A 44 -32.76 -0.09 -5.02
CA THR A 44 -33.75 0.65 -4.24
C THR A 44 -34.91 -0.27 -3.93
N VAL A 45 -35.64 0.03 -2.87
CA VAL A 45 -36.85 -0.72 -2.53
C VAL A 45 -38.04 0.21 -2.49
N ASN A 46 -39.17 -0.26 -2.98
CA ASN A 46 -40.45 0.37 -2.84
C ASN A 46 -41.20 -0.31 -1.68
N LYS A 47 -42.06 0.42 -1.04
CA LYS A 47 -42.96 -0.13 -0.03
C LYS A 47 -44.32 -0.40 -0.65
N GLU A 48 -44.76 -1.65 -0.54
CA GLU A 48 -46.08 -2.09 -1.01
C GLU A 48 -46.91 -2.51 0.18
N GLU A 49 -48.11 -1.96 0.29
CA GLU A 49 -49.08 -2.40 1.30
C GLU A 49 -49.83 -3.64 0.79
N TYR A 50 -49.99 -4.62 1.63
CA TYR A 50 -50.76 -5.81 1.35
C TYR A 50 -51.57 -6.21 2.59
N THR A 51 -52.63 -6.97 2.38
CA THR A 51 -53.43 -7.52 3.45
C THR A 51 -53.02 -8.98 3.67
N ASP A 52 -52.65 -9.32 4.91
CA ASP A 52 -52.27 -10.70 5.26
C ASP A 52 -53.53 -11.60 5.36
N GLU A 53 -53.29 -12.90 5.48
CA GLU A 53 -54.37 -13.92 5.58
C GLU A 53 -55.30 -13.69 6.77
N LYS A 54 -54.92 -12.86 7.73
CA LYS A 54 -55.72 -12.49 8.91
C LYS A 54 -56.44 -11.15 8.74
N GLY A 55 -56.48 -10.60 7.52
CA GLY A 55 -57.10 -9.33 7.20
C GLY A 55 -56.38 -8.08 7.71
N LYS A 56 -55.12 -8.19 8.18
CA LYS A 56 -54.30 -7.07 8.65
C LYS A 56 -53.52 -6.44 7.53
N LYS A 57 -53.58 -5.11 7.42
CA LYS A 57 -52.70 -4.34 6.53
C LYS A 57 -51.26 -4.45 7.00
N ARG A 58 -50.36 -4.82 6.11
CA ARG A 58 -48.92 -4.92 6.31
C ARG A 58 -48.20 -4.26 5.15
N THR A 59 -46.96 -3.92 5.38
CA THR A 59 -46.05 -3.34 4.37
C THR A 59 -44.88 -4.31 4.12
N ARG A 60 -44.57 -4.53 2.87
CA ARG A 60 -43.39 -5.27 2.45
C ARG A 60 -42.50 -4.42 1.57
N GLU A 61 -41.21 -4.69 1.60
CA GLU A 61 -40.26 -4.12 0.64
C GLU A 61 -40.27 -4.97 -0.65
N VAL A 62 -40.50 -4.31 -1.77
CA VAL A 62 -40.45 -4.93 -3.10
C VAL A 62 -39.33 -4.30 -3.92
N GLU A 63 -38.90 -5.01 -4.94
CA GLU A 63 -37.83 -4.54 -5.84
C GLU A 63 -38.20 -3.18 -6.44
N GLY A 64 -37.30 -2.22 -6.27
CA GLY A 64 -37.29 -1.00 -7.06
C GLY A 64 -36.30 -1.09 -8.21
N ARG A 65 -35.45 -0.09 -8.34
CA ARG A 65 -34.46 -0.03 -9.42
C ARG A 65 -33.16 -0.71 -9.01
N ALA A 66 -32.55 -1.46 -9.95
CA ALA A 66 -31.24 -2.06 -9.80
C ALA A 66 -30.14 -1.10 -10.25
N TYR A 67 -29.06 -1.03 -9.45
CA TYR A 67 -27.84 -0.28 -9.74
C TYR A 67 -26.67 -1.23 -9.81
N ARG A 68 -26.05 -1.27 -10.99
CA ARG A 68 -24.81 -2.01 -11.16
C ARG A 68 -23.67 -1.23 -10.53
N ALA A 69 -22.84 -1.90 -9.79
CA ALA A 69 -21.69 -1.35 -9.12
C ALA A 69 -20.49 -2.30 -9.28
N GLU A 70 -19.32 -1.76 -9.16
CA GLU A 70 -18.07 -2.47 -9.26
C GLU A 70 -17.25 -2.15 -8.01
N ARG A 71 -16.87 -3.18 -7.24
CA ARG A 71 -15.93 -3.05 -6.13
C ARG A 71 -14.54 -3.32 -6.64
N VAL A 72 -13.66 -2.37 -6.45
CA VAL A 72 -12.25 -2.44 -6.80
C VAL A 72 -11.45 -2.52 -5.51
N GLN A 73 -10.64 -3.55 -5.40
CA GLN A 73 -9.65 -3.70 -4.33
C GLN A 73 -8.29 -3.80 -5.01
N ALA A 74 -7.38 -2.92 -4.64
CA ALA A 74 -6.04 -2.94 -5.20
C ALA A 74 -5.01 -2.61 -4.12
N SER A 75 -3.82 -3.19 -4.27
CA SER A 75 -2.67 -2.91 -3.41
C SER A 75 -1.44 -2.66 -4.26
N SER A 76 -0.56 -1.84 -3.74
CA SER A 76 0.78 -1.62 -4.25
C SER A 76 1.76 -1.80 -3.10
N GLU A 77 2.76 -2.62 -3.30
CA GLU A 77 3.82 -2.91 -2.33
C GLU A 77 5.16 -2.57 -2.96
N MET A 78 5.99 -1.87 -2.21
CA MET A 78 7.38 -1.58 -2.55
C MET A 78 8.27 -2.31 -1.57
N ALA A 79 9.32 -2.98 -2.06
CA ALA A 79 10.40 -3.48 -1.24
C ALA A 79 11.74 -3.03 -1.80
N CYS A 80 12.65 -2.70 -0.91
CA CYS A 80 13.97 -2.20 -1.23
C CYS A 80 14.99 -2.78 -0.25
N GLU A 81 16.07 -3.37 -0.77
CA GLU A 81 17.13 -4.02 0.01
C GLU A 81 18.50 -3.47 -0.39
N PRO A 82 18.93 -2.32 0.15
CA PRO A 82 20.31 -1.89 -0.01
C PRO A 82 21.25 -2.69 0.90
N SER A 83 22.41 -3.03 0.34
CA SER A 83 23.55 -3.53 1.10
C SER A 83 24.59 -2.42 1.29
N TYR A 84 25.38 -2.53 2.34
CA TYR A 84 26.48 -1.61 2.57
C TYR A 84 27.73 -2.33 3.03
N ARG A 85 28.89 -1.70 2.79
CA ARG A 85 30.21 -2.10 3.33
C ARG A 85 30.91 -0.88 3.88
N LEU A 86 31.54 -1.07 5.03
CA LEU A 86 32.47 -0.13 5.62
C LEU A 86 33.88 -0.59 5.32
N ILE A 87 34.65 0.27 4.67
CA ILE A 87 36.02 -0.05 4.24
C ILE A 87 36.97 0.83 5.05
N ASN A 88 37.93 0.20 5.75
CA ASN A 88 39.06 0.92 6.30
C ASN A 88 39.95 1.42 5.14
N VAL A 89 40.06 2.75 5.06
CA VAL A 89 40.75 3.39 3.92
C VAL A 89 42.26 3.13 3.94
N ALA A 90 42.88 2.96 5.11
CA ALA A 90 44.30 2.71 5.24
C ALA A 90 44.68 1.30 4.74
N SER A 91 43.95 0.27 5.21
CA SER A 91 44.25 -1.13 4.87
C SER A 91 43.49 -1.64 3.62
N GLY A 92 42.39 -0.99 3.23
CA GLY A 92 41.48 -1.47 2.18
C GLY A 92 40.60 -2.65 2.61
N SER A 93 40.66 -3.02 3.89
CA SER A 93 39.84 -4.13 4.43
C SER A 93 38.39 -3.73 4.73
N VAL A 94 37.47 -4.67 4.55
CA VAL A 94 36.08 -4.49 5.02
C VAL A 94 36.06 -4.66 6.53
N VAL A 95 35.56 -3.66 7.24
CA VAL A 95 35.44 -3.62 8.70
C VAL A 95 34.00 -3.72 9.19
N GLY A 96 33.04 -3.68 8.30
CA GLY A 96 31.63 -3.92 8.57
C GLY A 96 30.85 -4.04 7.28
N GLU A 97 29.84 -4.84 7.30
CA GLU A 97 28.90 -4.98 6.17
C GLU A 97 27.50 -5.33 6.69
N GLY A 98 26.49 -5.05 5.90
CA GLY A 98 25.13 -5.40 6.24
C GLY A 98 24.16 -5.18 5.07
N VAL A 99 22.98 -5.72 5.26
CA VAL A 99 21.82 -5.49 4.41
C VAL A 99 20.75 -4.87 5.28
N VAL A 100 20.08 -3.86 4.77
CA VAL A 100 18.87 -3.30 5.39
C VAL A 100 17.71 -3.50 4.44
N SER A 101 16.51 -3.61 4.99
CA SER A 101 15.30 -3.74 4.20
C SER A 101 14.30 -2.68 4.59
N ALA A 102 13.57 -2.17 3.62
CA ALA A 102 12.40 -1.37 3.86
C ALA A 102 11.30 -1.81 2.89
N ASP A 103 10.11 -1.87 3.41
CA ASP A 103 8.88 -2.10 2.67
C ASP A 103 7.87 -1.00 2.99
N ASP A 104 7.05 -0.69 2.02
CA ASP A 104 5.88 0.17 2.19
C ASP A 104 4.74 -0.37 1.34
N ARG A 105 3.51 -0.18 1.82
CA ARG A 105 2.32 -0.72 1.20
C ARG A 105 1.22 0.33 1.16
N ASP A 106 0.50 0.34 0.06
CA ASP A 106 -0.70 1.13 -0.12
C ASP A 106 -1.86 0.24 -0.56
N GLU A 107 -3.04 0.50 -0.03
CA GLU A 107 -4.24 -0.27 -0.34
C GLU A 107 -5.41 0.65 -0.62
N VAL A 108 -6.18 0.29 -1.63
CA VAL A 108 -7.45 0.94 -1.94
C VAL A 108 -8.57 -0.08 -2.01
N ASP A 109 -9.71 0.29 -1.44
CA ASP A 109 -10.95 -0.48 -1.52
C ASP A 109 -12.09 0.51 -1.71
N TYR A 110 -12.73 0.47 -2.88
CA TYR A 110 -13.82 1.38 -3.18
C TYR A 110 -14.85 0.73 -4.10
N ILE A 111 -16.07 1.27 -4.07
CA ILE A 111 -17.17 0.85 -4.94
C ILE A 111 -17.53 2.00 -5.86
N THR A 112 -17.43 1.77 -7.17
CA THR A 112 -17.95 2.67 -8.20
C THR A 112 -19.35 2.26 -8.59
N TRP A 113 -20.26 3.21 -8.72
CA TRP A 113 -21.61 2.97 -9.18
C TRP A 113 -22.20 4.21 -9.86
N ASN A 114 -23.23 4.00 -10.67
CA ASN A 114 -23.81 5.08 -11.43
C ASN A 114 -24.90 5.80 -10.64
N ARG A 115 -24.59 7.00 -10.15
CA ARG A 115 -25.48 7.85 -9.36
C ARG A 115 -26.51 8.64 -10.18
N ARG A 116 -27.02 8.10 -11.29
CA ARG A 116 -27.85 8.89 -12.21
C ARG A 116 -29.07 9.56 -11.60
N ASP A 117 -29.59 9.14 -10.49
CA ASP A 117 -30.90 9.58 -9.98
C ASP A 117 -30.83 10.21 -8.58
N GLY A 118 -29.70 10.71 -8.14
CA GLY A 118 -29.55 11.30 -6.81
C GLY A 118 -29.81 10.34 -5.64
N VAL A 119 -29.74 9.03 -5.90
CA VAL A 119 -29.94 8.02 -4.86
C VAL A 119 -28.74 8.00 -3.93
N GLU A 120 -29.02 8.14 -2.65
CA GLU A 120 -28.00 8.08 -1.60
C GLU A 120 -27.68 6.61 -1.22
N PRO A 121 -26.41 6.27 -0.89
CA PRO A 121 -25.98 4.92 -0.52
C PRO A 121 -26.83 4.29 0.60
N GLN A 122 -27.32 5.10 1.53
CA GLN A 122 -28.17 4.65 2.63
C GLN A 122 -29.51 4.08 2.20
N ASN A 123 -29.98 4.46 1.01
CA ASN A 123 -31.26 4.01 0.43
C ASN A 123 -31.10 2.72 -0.37
N LEU A 124 -29.87 2.29 -0.58
CA LEU A 124 -29.58 1.06 -1.30
C LEU A 124 -29.70 -0.17 -0.40
N ARG A 125 -30.02 -1.29 -1.03
CA ARG A 125 -30.15 -2.60 -0.41
C ARG A 125 -29.38 -3.64 -1.21
N VAL A 126 -28.95 -4.68 -0.52
CA VAL A 126 -28.44 -5.90 -1.12
C VAL A 126 -29.58 -6.93 -1.08
N LYS A 127 -29.81 -7.60 -2.20
CA LYS A 127 -30.77 -8.71 -2.26
C LYS A 127 -30.03 -9.98 -1.82
N ASP A 128 -30.53 -10.65 -0.81
CA ASP A 128 -30.14 -12.01 -0.46
C ASP A 128 -31.32 -12.96 -0.71
N GLY A 129 -31.11 -14.26 -0.60
CA GLY A 129 -32.18 -15.26 -0.83
C GLY A 129 -33.41 -15.14 0.08
N LYS A 130 -33.38 -14.26 1.09
CA LYS A 130 -34.44 -14.03 2.07
C LYS A 130 -35.12 -12.65 1.94
N GLY A 131 -34.61 -11.78 1.05
CA GLY A 131 -35.18 -10.44 0.86
C GLY A 131 -34.12 -9.36 0.69
N PHE A 132 -34.43 -8.14 1.17
CA PHE A 132 -33.57 -6.97 1.05
C PHE A 132 -32.92 -6.62 2.39
N LYS A 133 -31.59 -6.47 2.39
CA LYS A 133 -30.81 -6.02 3.55
C LYS A 133 -30.20 -4.65 3.28
N ARG A 134 -30.08 -3.84 4.32
CA ARG A 134 -29.31 -2.59 4.26
C ARG A 134 -27.83 -2.91 3.97
N LEU A 135 -27.17 -2.02 3.22
CA LEU A 135 -25.72 -2.11 3.08
C LEU A 135 -25.06 -2.05 4.46
N SER A 136 -23.99 -2.82 4.59
CA SER A 136 -23.13 -2.73 5.77
C SER A 136 -22.53 -1.33 5.91
N PRO A 137 -22.16 -0.89 7.11
CA PRO A 137 -21.43 0.36 7.28
C PRO A 137 -20.12 0.40 6.49
N SER A 138 -19.41 -0.73 6.40
CA SER A 138 -18.18 -0.86 5.61
C SER A 138 -18.44 -0.62 4.13
N ASP A 139 -19.45 -1.28 3.54
CA ASP A 139 -19.77 -1.07 2.12
C ASP A 139 -20.17 0.38 1.83
N ARG A 140 -20.94 1.00 2.72
CA ARG A 140 -21.31 2.42 2.57
C ARG A 140 -20.10 3.34 2.60
N ASN A 141 -19.14 3.09 3.48
CA ASN A 141 -17.95 3.90 3.62
C ASN A 141 -17.05 3.85 2.39
N VAL A 142 -17.03 2.75 1.65
CA VAL A 142 -16.21 2.59 0.45
C VAL A 142 -16.92 3.03 -0.85
N MET A 143 -18.24 3.25 -0.83
CA MET A 143 -19.00 3.69 -2.01
C MET A 143 -18.68 5.11 -2.48
N ASP A 144 -18.17 5.96 -1.62
CA ASP A 144 -17.92 7.37 -1.90
C ASP A 144 -16.43 7.74 -1.89
N LYS A 145 -15.57 6.78 -1.61
CA LYS A 145 -14.12 6.98 -1.54
C LYS A 145 -13.45 6.40 -2.76
N ARG A 146 -13.42 7.16 -3.84
CA ARG A 146 -12.50 6.83 -4.91
C ARG A 146 -11.10 7.23 -4.48
N THR A 147 -10.32 6.27 -4.03
CA THR A 147 -8.91 6.42 -3.74
C THR A 147 -8.09 5.89 -4.93
N VAL A 148 -6.99 6.55 -5.21
CA VAL A 148 -6.01 6.11 -6.20
C VAL A 148 -4.80 5.62 -5.45
N LEU A 149 -4.27 4.47 -5.82
CA LEU A 149 -2.99 3.99 -5.30
C LEU A 149 -1.90 5.04 -5.52
N ARG A 150 -1.02 5.17 -4.56
CA ARG A 150 0.21 5.95 -4.69
C ARG A 150 1.02 5.45 -5.90
N THR A 151 1.76 6.36 -6.52
CA THR A 151 2.70 5.99 -7.57
C THR A 151 3.87 5.20 -6.98
N ASP A 152 4.63 4.50 -7.81
CA ASP A 152 5.84 3.80 -7.35
C ASP A 152 6.84 4.80 -6.77
N GLU A 153 6.93 5.98 -7.37
CA GLU A 153 7.79 7.07 -6.89
C GLU A 153 7.37 7.56 -5.49
N ASP A 154 6.07 7.77 -5.26
CA ASP A 154 5.55 8.18 -3.94
C ASP A 154 5.86 7.12 -2.88
N LEU A 155 5.68 5.82 -3.19
CA LEU A 155 6.01 4.72 -2.28
C LEU A 155 7.49 4.72 -1.90
N PHE A 156 8.39 4.89 -2.88
CA PHE A 156 9.83 4.97 -2.60
C PHE A 156 10.20 6.21 -1.80
N LEU A 157 9.61 7.36 -2.10
CA LEU A 157 9.87 8.61 -1.37
C LEU A 157 9.39 8.54 0.08
N GLU A 158 8.25 7.94 0.35
CA GLU A 158 7.72 7.78 1.70
C GLU A 158 8.46 6.69 2.49
N GLY A 159 8.93 5.63 1.83
CA GLY A 159 9.76 4.58 2.45
C GLY A 159 11.21 5.02 2.73
N ALA A 160 11.75 5.99 1.98
CA ALA A 160 13.14 6.42 2.09
C ALA A 160 13.57 6.90 3.50
N PRO A 161 12.76 7.63 4.29
CA PRO A 161 13.14 8.01 5.64
C PRO A 161 13.29 6.82 6.60
N ALA A 162 12.49 5.78 6.44
CA ALA A 162 12.59 4.56 7.23
C ALA A 162 13.89 3.82 6.88
N LEU A 163 14.12 3.62 5.57
CA LEU A 163 15.33 3.01 5.05
C LEU A 163 16.60 3.74 5.53
N SER A 164 16.59 5.08 5.48
CA SER A 164 17.72 5.89 5.93
C SER A 164 18.01 5.70 7.41
N ARG A 165 16.98 5.62 8.25
CA ARG A 165 17.14 5.39 9.70
C ARG A 165 17.72 4.02 9.99
N GLU A 166 17.22 2.98 9.32
CA GLU A 166 17.72 1.62 9.45
C GLU A 166 19.18 1.50 8.99
N LEU A 167 19.51 2.12 7.86
CA LEU A 167 20.89 2.15 7.36
C LEU A 167 21.83 2.83 8.35
N VAL A 168 21.48 4.01 8.86
CA VAL A 168 22.29 4.75 9.84
C VAL A 168 22.45 3.92 11.11
N ALA A 169 21.39 3.33 11.64
CA ALA A 169 21.46 2.50 12.84
C ALA A 169 22.39 1.30 12.67
N SER A 170 22.30 0.61 11.52
CA SER A 170 23.13 -0.54 11.18
C SER A 170 24.61 -0.16 11.02
N VAL A 171 24.89 0.96 10.34
CA VAL A 171 26.24 1.51 10.17
C VAL A 171 26.86 1.89 11.52
N ILE A 172 26.11 2.61 12.36
CA ILE A 172 26.57 2.99 13.71
C ILE A 172 26.85 1.73 14.55
N GLY A 173 25.98 0.72 14.46
CA GLY A 173 26.19 -0.56 15.12
C GLY A 173 27.50 -1.23 14.72
N SER A 174 27.80 -1.27 13.42
CA SER A 174 29.04 -1.82 12.89
C SER A 174 30.29 -1.01 13.32
N LEU A 175 30.17 0.32 13.35
CA LEU A 175 31.28 1.19 13.76
C LEU A 175 31.64 1.10 15.25
N ARG A 176 30.71 0.68 16.13
CA ARG A 176 30.99 0.51 17.57
C ARG A 176 32.07 -0.53 17.86
N TYR A 177 32.25 -1.49 16.97
CA TYR A 177 33.28 -2.54 17.07
C TYR A 177 34.54 -2.20 16.30
N TYR A 178 34.58 -1.05 15.63
CA TYR A 178 35.74 -0.59 14.91
C TYR A 178 36.67 0.18 15.83
N THR A 179 37.86 -0.40 16.09
CA THR A 179 38.98 0.30 16.72
C THR A 179 39.97 0.66 15.62
N PRO A 180 40.29 1.95 15.42
CA PRO A 180 41.21 2.38 14.37
C PRO A 180 42.62 1.88 14.60
#